data_c2bcdc473080d4309be6ce12b970421c
#
_entry.id   c2bcdc473080d4309be6ce12b970421c
#
_cell.length_a   1.000
_cell.length_b   1.000
_cell.length_c   1.000
_cell.angle_alpha   90.00
_cell.angle_beta   90.00
_cell.angle_gamma   90.00
#
_symmetry.space_group_name_H-M   'P 1'
#
loop_
_entity.id
_entity.type
_entity.pdbx_description
1 polymer ?
#
loop_
_entity_poly.entity_id
_entity_poly.type
_entity_poly.pdbx_seq_one_letter_code
_entity_poly.pdbx_strand_id
1 'polypeptide(L)'
;MMVARGLRSGAATMIVVLPTFWSMQQLALWRKPPVDAIVFAVMLGIALPRALARARWADAPAIGVLLGPACAAAVGCGMLLSDGGASRAVGAVAFSAGAAIAVWLRRFGSAWRAAGTVASTLFLAVLVRLAPLPRTWSQLGWMLVAAGVALVWALALRCLTVAVRPAPSRRPAAGLPASTRMAVQLGCGTLASFAAAQWLDPDHLV
;
A
#
# COMPACT_ATOMS: atom_id res chain seq x y z
N MET A 1 -28.61 -11.09 0.63
CA MET A 1 -27.85 -10.22 1.56
C MET A 1 -26.38 -9.99 1.19
N MET A 2 -25.66 -10.92 0.55
CA MET A 2 -24.24 -10.74 0.13
C MET A 2 -24.05 -9.65 -0.93
N VAL A 3 -24.89 -9.58 -1.94
CA VAL A 3 -24.81 -8.61 -3.05
C VAL A 3 -24.89 -7.16 -2.55
N ALA A 4 -25.80 -6.87 -1.62
CA ALA A 4 -25.97 -5.52 -1.08
C ALA A 4 -24.75 -5.05 -0.25
N ARG A 5 -24.03 -5.96 0.42
CA ARG A 5 -22.75 -5.63 1.09
C ARG A 5 -21.62 -5.36 0.08
N GLY A 6 -21.56 -6.12 -0.99
CA GLY A 6 -20.59 -5.91 -2.08
C GLY A 6 -20.78 -4.55 -2.75
N LEU A 7 -22.01 -4.20 -3.10
CA LEU A 7 -22.36 -2.92 -3.69
C LEU A 7 -22.04 -1.74 -2.77
N ARG A 8 -22.33 -1.81 -1.48
CA ARG A 8 -21.98 -0.77 -0.50
C ARG A 8 -20.46 -0.61 -0.36
N SER A 9 -19.72 -1.71 -0.34
CA SER A 9 -18.26 -1.65 -0.26
C SER A 9 -17.65 -1.08 -1.54
N GLY A 10 -18.18 -1.43 -2.70
CA GLY A 10 -17.77 -0.88 -3.99
C GLY A 10 -18.05 0.61 -4.09
N ALA A 11 -19.27 1.04 -3.75
CA ALA A 11 -19.66 2.45 -3.76
C ALA A 11 -18.78 3.28 -2.81
N ALA A 12 -18.55 2.82 -1.58
CA ALA A 12 -17.67 3.49 -0.64
C ALA A 12 -16.22 3.64 -1.16
N THR A 13 -15.73 2.65 -1.89
CA THR A 13 -14.40 2.73 -2.52
C THR A 13 -14.39 3.77 -3.64
N MET A 14 -15.41 3.79 -4.49
CA MET A 14 -15.53 4.76 -5.59
C MET A 14 -15.65 6.21 -5.10
N ILE A 15 -16.37 6.44 -4.00
CA ILE A 15 -16.49 7.76 -3.35
C ILE A 15 -15.12 8.31 -2.90
N VAL A 16 -14.14 7.48 -2.64
CA VAL A 16 -12.77 7.93 -2.32
C VAL A 16 -11.89 7.98 -3.57
N VAL A 17 -11.96 6.98 -4.42
CA VAL A 17 -11.10 6.87 -5.61
C VAL A 17 -11.34 8.01 -6.59
N LEU A 18 -12.60 8.33 -6.89
CA LEU A 18 -12.91 9.37 -7.87
C LEU A 18 -12.44 10.76 -7.43
N PRO A 19 -12.71 11.25 -6.20
CA PRO A 19 -12.18 12.54 -5.76
C PRO A 19 -10.64 12.54 -5.61
N THR A 20 -10.05 11.41 -5.21
CA THR A 20 -8.59 11.28 -5.15
C THR A 20 -7.98 11.43 -6.53
N PHE A 21 -8.51 10.70 -7.52
CA PHE A 21 -8.09 10.81 -8.91
C PHE A 21 -8.27 12.23 -9.44
N TRP A 22 -9.47 12.82 -9.23
CA TRP A 22 -9.76 14.18 -9.67
C TRP A 22 -8.82 15.21 -9.04
N SER A 23 -8.55 15.11 -7.72
CA SER A 23 -7.61 15.98 -7.04
C SER A 23 -6.20 15.88 -7.61
N MET A 24 -5.74 14.66 -7.92
CA MET A 24 -4.44 14.43 -8.56
C MET A 24 -4.40 14.98 -9.98
N GLN A 25 -5.50 14.91 -10.74
CA GLN A 25 -5.62 15.53 -12.06
C GLN A 25 -5.54 17.07 -11.98
N GLN A 26 -6.21 17.68 -11.00
CA GLN A 26 -6.10 19.13 -10.78
C GLN A 26 -4.65 19.53 -10.45
N LEU A 27 -3.98 18.76 -9.59
CA LEU A 27 -2.56 18.96 -9.31
C LEU A 27 -1.68 18.78 -10.56
N ALA A 28 -2.07 17.88 -11.47
CA ALA A 28 -1.35 17.65 -12.71
C ALA A 28 -1.40 18.85 -13.67
N LEU A 29 -2.48 19.62 -13.66
CA LEU A 29 -2.58 20.86 -14.43
C LEU A 29 -1.59 21.93 -13.95
N TRP A 30 -1.26 21.92 -12.66
CA TRP A 30 -0.41 22.96 -12.04
C TRP A 30 1.07 22.58 -11.98
N ARG A 31 1.40 21.33 -11.69
CA ARG A 31 2.76 20.89 -11.32
C ARG A 31 3.27 19.67 -12.09
N LYS A 32 2.49 19.10 -13.01
CA LYS A 32 2.85 17.93 -13.83
C LYS A 32 3.46 16.77 -13.00
N PRO A 33 2.71 16.19 -12.04
CA PRO A 33 3.20 15.03 -11.29
C PRO A 33 3.46 13.85 -12.26
N PRO A 34 4.37 12.95 -11.91
CA PRO A 34 4.56 11.74 -12.69
C PRO A 34 3.28 10.89 -12.68
N VAL A 35 2.98 10.23 -13.79
CA VAL A 35 1.78 9.38 -13.96
C VAL A 35 1.69 8.34 -12.84
N ASP A 36 2.83 7.84 -12.40
CA ASP A 36 2.95 6.88 -11.32
C ASP A 36 2.36 7.37 -9.99
N ALA A 37 2.48 8.68 -9.69
CA ALA A 37 1.89 9.25 -8.48
C ALA A 37 0.36 9.21 -8.52
N ILE A 38 -0.23 9.35 -9.71
CA ILE A 38 -1.68 9.24 -9.90
C ILE A 38 -2.14 7.80 -9.68
N VAL A 39 -1.43 6.82 -10.28
CA VAL A 39 -1.72 5.40 -10.09
C VAL A 39 -1.59 5.02 -8.61
N PHE A 40 -0.53 5.51 -7.96
CA PHE A 40 -0.28 5.28 -6.54
C PHE A 40 -1.41 5.85 -5.65
N ALA A 41 -1.88 7.07 -5.94
CA ALA A 41 -3.01 7.69 -5.26
C ALA A 41 -4.29 6.85 -5.38
N VAL A 42 -4.58 6.35 -6.59
CA VAL A 42 -5.74 5.50 -6.86
C VAL A 42 -5.66 4.18 -6.06
N MET A 43 -4.49 3.53 -6.08
CA MET A 43 -4.28 2.29 -5.31
C MET A 43 -4.49 2.51 -3.81
N LEU A 44 -3.97 3.62 -3.27
CA LEU A 44 -4.21 4.01 -1.88
C LEU A 44 -5.68 4.37 -1.63
N GLY A 45 -6.34 5.04 -2.56
CA GLY A 45 -7.76 5.34 -2.52
C GLY A 45 -8.64 4.10 -2.42
N ILE A 46 -8.18 2.95 -2.94
CA ILE A 46 -8.84 1.64 -2.79
C ILE A 46 -8.54 1.01 -1.42
N ALA A 47 -7.30 1.12 -0.93
CA ALA A 47 -6.85 0.43 0.27
C ALA A 47 -7.24 1.14 1.57
N LEU A 48 -7.07 2.46 1.61
CA LEU A 48 -7.28 3.29 2.81
C LEU A 48 -8.70 3.20 3.38
N PRO A 49 -9.79 3.30 2.59
CA PRO A 49 -11.14 3.19 3.12
C PRO A 49 -11.38 1.84 3.81
N ARG A 50 -10.85 0.76 3.24
CA ARG A 50 -10.97 -0.59 3.80
C ARG A 50 -10.15 -0.75 5.08
N ALA A 51 -8.97 -0.17 5.14
CA ALA A 51 -8.10 -0.17 6.31
C ALA A 51 -8.75 0.65 7.46
N LEU A 52 -9.18 1.87 7.16
CA LEU A 52 -9.81 2.77 8.11
C LEU A 52 -11.16 2.27 8.62
N ALA A 53 -11.96 1.61 7.79
CA ALA A 53 -13.23 1.02 8.21
C ALA A 53 -13.07 -0.05 9.32
N ARG A 54 -11.89 -0.67 9.41
CA ARG A 54 -11.56 -1.71 10.40
C ARG A 54 -10.81 -1.17 11.61
N ALA A 55 -10.26 0.03 11.54
CA ALA A 55 -9.50 0.67 12.59
C ALA A 55 -10.42 1.46 13.54
N ARG A 56 -10.01 1.70 14.77
CA ARG A 56 -10.69 2.62 15.70
C ARG A 56 -10.39 4.06 15.29
N TRP A 57 -11.23 5.01 15.70
CA TRP A 57 -10.96 6.43 15.45
C TRP A 57 -9.64 6.89 16.09
N ALA A 58 -9.35 6.40 17.29
CA ALA A 58 -8.11 6.68 17.99
C ALA A 58 -6.86 6.19 17.25
N ASP A 59 -7.01 5.23 16.32
CA ASP A 59 -5.91 4.65 15.54
C ASP A 59 -5.61 5.45 14.25
N ALA A 60 -6.50 6.36 13.85
CA ALA A 60 -6.37 7.11 12.59
C ALA A 60 -5.08 7.95 12.49
N PRO A 61 -4.67 8.71 13.53
CA PRO A 61 -3.42 9.46 13.47
C PRO A 61 -2.19 8.54 13.36
N ALA A 62 -2.20 7.40 14.07
CA ALA A 62 -1.11 6.42 13.98
C ALA A 62 -0.97 5.85 12.55
N ILE A 63 -2.09 5.62 11.86
CA ILE A 63 -2.08 5.16 10.45
C ILE A 63 -1.49 6.25 9.56
N GLY A 64 -1.84 7.53 9.77
CA GLY A 64 -1.27 8.66 9.04
C GLY A 64 0.24 8.80 9.23
N VAL A 65 0.73 8.68 10.47
CA VAL A 65 2.16 8.73 10.78
C VAL A 65 2.93 7.57 10.16
N LEU A 66 2.36 6.36 10.17
CA LEU A 66 2.99 5.17 9.60
C LEU A 66 2.97 5.17 8.06
N LEU A 67 2.09 5.94 7.45
CA LEU A 67 1.98 6.04 5.99
C LEU A 67 3.26 6.61 5.36
N GLY A 68 3.84 7.65 5.96
CA GLY A 68 5.07 8.29 5.47
C GLY A 68 6.26 7.32 5.38
N PRO A 69 6.68 6.70 6.49
CA PRO A 69 7.76 5.70 6.47
C PRO A 69 7.47 4.52 5.55
N ALA A 70 6.21 4.05 5.49
CA ALA A 70 5.84 2.95 4.60
C ALA A 70 5.96 3.36 3.11
N CYS A 71 5.58 4.59 2.75
CA CYS A 71 5.79 5.13 1.41
C CYS A 71 7.29 5.24 1.10
N ALA A 72 8.08 5.79 2.02
CA ALA A 72 9.51 5.95 1.82
C ALA A 72 10.21 4.60 1.64
N ALA A 73 9.86 3.60 2.45
CA ALA A 73 10.38 2.25 2.34
C ALA A 73 10.00 1.60 1.01
N ALA A 74 8.73 1.69 0.60
CA ALA A 74 8.26 1.11 -0.65
C ALA A 74 8.95 1.75 -1.87
N VAL A 75 9.05 3.09 -1.90
CA VAL A 75 9.74 3.82 -2.97
C VAL A 75 11.23 3.52 -2.98
N GLY A 76 11.89 3.49 -1.81
CA GLY A 76 13.30 3.15 -1.69
C GLY A 76 13.60 1.73 -2.21
N CYS A 77 12.77 0.74 -1.85
CA CYS A 77 12.86 -0.61 -2.42
C CYS A 77 12.67 -0.60 -3.94
N GLY A 78 11.71 0.18 -4.45
CA GLY A 78 11.47 0.32 -5.88
C GLY A 78 12.66 0.92 -6.63
N MET A 79 13.34 1.91 -6.04
CA MET A 79 14.56 2.50 -6.59
C MET A 79 15.71 1.46 -6.67
N LEU A 80 15.88 0.67 -5.59
CA LEU A 80 16.91 -0.38 -5.57
C LEU A 80 16.63 -1.50 -6.58
N LEU A 81 15.34 -1.82 -6.79
CA LEU A 81 14.91 -2.83 -7.77
C LEU A 81 15.15 -2.37 -9.23
N SER A 82 15.07 -1.05 -9.48
CA SER A 82 15.31 -0.49 -10.81
C SER A 82 16.78 -0.39 -11.17
N ASP A 83 17.68 -0.52 -10.20
CA ASP A 83 19.11 -0.56 -10.42
C ASP A 83 19.56 -1.96 -10.86
N GLY A 84 20.60 -2.02 -11.67
CA GLY A 84 21.21 -3.29 -12.07
C GLY A 84 22.12 -3.89 -11.00
N GLY A 85 22.50 -5.16 -11.16
CA GLY A 85 23.53 -5.80 -10.37
C GLY A 85 23.17 -6.03 -8.90
N ALA A 86 24.14 -5.85 -7.99
CA ALA A 86 23.99 -6.13 -6.57
C ALA A 86 22.89 -5.31 -5.88
N SER A 87 22.62 -4.07 -6.31
CA SER A 87 21.56 -3.21 -5.76
C SER A 87 20.16 -3.80 -6.00
N ARG A 88 19.93 -4.44 -7.15
CA ARG A 88 18.68 -5.14 -7.46
C ARG A 88 18.43 -6.30 -6.51
N ALA A 89 19.47 -7.08 -6.18
CA ALA A 89 19.38 -8.17 -5.22
C ALA A 89 19.04 -7.66 -3.80
N VAL A 90 19.70 -6.59 -3.36
CA VAL A 90 19.40 -5.92 -2.09
C VAL A 90 17.96 -5.38 -2.10
N GLY A 91 17.52 -4.76 -3.19
CA GLY A 91 16.16 -4.28 -3.37
C GLY A 91 15.12 -5.41 -3.28
N ALA A 92 15.39 -6.56 -3.89
CA ALA A 92 14.51 -7.73 -3.84
C ALA A 92 14.37 -8.28 -2.41
N VAL A 93 15.47 -8.39 -1.67
CA VAL A 93 15.48 -8.82 -0.27
C VAL A 93 14.73 -7.81 0.60
N ALA A 94 15.04 -6.52 0.47
CA ALA A 94 14.39 -5.46 1.24
C ALA A 94 12.88 -5.39 0.95
N PHE A 95 12.48 -5.53 -0.30
CA PHE A 95 11.08 -5.58 -0.71
C PHE A 95 10.36 -6.78 -0.10
N SER A 96 10.94 -7.97 -0.22
CA SER A 96 10.35 -9.22 0.31
C SER A 96 10.22 -9.17 1.83
N ALA A 97 11.23 -8.64 2.53
CA ALA A 97 11.19 -8.40 3.97
C ALA A 97 10.12 -7.37 4.35
N GLY A 98 10.03 -6.24 3.64
CA GLY A 98 9.04 -5.20 3.86
C GLY A 98 7.61 -5.72 3.68
N ALA A 99 7.35 -6.48 2.62
CA ALA A 99 6.05 -7.11 2.37
C ALA A 99 5.69 -8.14 3.47
N ALA A 100 6.65 -8.95 3.90
CA ALA A 100 6.48 -9.91 4.99
C ALA A 100 6.18 -9.20 6.32
N ILE A 101 6.92 -8.15 6.66
CA ILE A 101 6.71 -7.33 7.85
C ILE A 101 5.32 -6.68 7.82
N ALA A 102 4.90 -6.14 6.68
CA ALA A 102 3.59 -5.53 6.52
C ALA A 102 2.44 -6.52 6.82
N VAL A 103 2.58 -7.78 6.40
CA VAL A 103 1.61 -8.83 6.73
C VAL A 103 1.73 -9.27 8.19
N TRP A 104 2.94 -9.36 8.71
CA TRP A 104 3.19 -9.76 10.10
C TRP A 104 2.66 -8.74 11.11
N LEU A 105 2.76 -7.44 10.81
CA LEU A 105 2.21 -6.36 11.62
C LEU A 105 0.71 -6.49 11.88
N ARG A 106 -0.04 -7.14 10.99
CA ARG A 106 -1.49 -7.32 11.14
C ARG A 106 -1.90 -8.11 12.39
N ARG A 107 -0.95 -8.77 13.07
CA ARG A 107 -1.19 -9.52 14.30
C ARG A 107 -1.31 -8.64 15.55
N PHE A 108 -0.74 -7.43 15.56
CA PHE A 108 -0.59 -6.60 16.75
C PHE A 108 -1.78 -5.72 17.12
N GLY A 109 -2.94 -5.92 16.50
CA GLY A 109 -4.16 -5.17 16.84
C GLY A 109 -4.76 -4.40 15.67
N SER A 110 -5.76 -3.54 15.94
CA SER A 110 -6.55 -2.86 14.91
C SER A 110 -5.72 -1.85 14.11
N ALA A 111 -4.93 -1.02 14.79
CA ALA A 111 -4.07 -0.01 14.18
C ALA A 111 -2.99 -0.64 13.30
N TRP A 112 -2.26 -1.62 13.84
CA TRP A 112 -1.21 -2.34 13.13
C TRP A 112 -1.74 -3.17 11.96
N ARG A 113 -2.95 -3.72 12.10
CA ARG A 113 -3.63 -4.43 11.00
C ARG A 113 -3.95 -3.48 9.85
N ALA A 114 -4.47 -2.30 10.17
CA ALA A 114 -4.75 -1.28 9.17
C ALA A 114 -3.46 -0.78 8.51
N ALA A 115 -2.44 -0.44 9.30
CA ALA A 115 -1.13 -0.02 8.81
C ALA A 115 -0.47 -1.08 7.93
N GLY A 116 -0.47 -2.35 8.36
CA GLY A 116 0.06 -3.47 7.58
C GLY A 116 -0.71 -3.71 6.27
N THR A 117 -2.03 -3.44 6.24
CA THR A 117 -2.81 -3.52 5.01
C THR A 117 -2.41 -2.42 4.04
N VAL A 118 -2.27 -1.19 4.52
CA VAL A 118 -1.83 -0.05 3.71
C VAL A 118 -0.40 -0.27 3.21
N ALA A 119 0.52 -0.64 4.10
CA ALA A 119 1.91 -0.92 3.73
C ALA A 119 2.01 -2.00 2.65
N SER A 120 1.29 -3.13 2.80
CA SER A 120 1.31 -4.18 1.76
C SER A 120 0.77 -3.69 0.42
N THR A 121 -0.21 -2.78 0.42
CA THR A 121 -0.72 -2.19 -0.84
C THR A 121 0.31 -1.24 -1.46
N LEU A 122 1.07 -0.49 -0.65
CA LEU A 122 2.14 0.36 -1.14
C LEU A 122 3.25 -0.45 -1.82
N PHE A 123 3.68 -1.54 -1.20
CA PHE A 123 4.65 -2.45 -1.81
C PHE A 123 4.12 -3.05 -3.11
N LEU A 124 2.87 -3.48 -3.15
CA LEU A 124 2.25 -3.98 -4.40
C LEU A 124 2.15 -2.90 -5.47
N ALA A 125 1.82 -1.67 -5.11
CA ALA A 125 1.74 -0.56 -6.06
C ALA A 125 3.09 -0.25 -6.71
N VAL A 126 4.19 -0.41 -5.97
CA VAL A 126 5.55 -0.27 -6.52
C VAL A 126 5.88 -1.39 -7.50
N LEU A 127 5.43 -2.63 -7.25
CA LEU A 127 5.63 -3.75 -8.18
C LEU A 127 4.86 -3.62 -9.50
N VAL A 128 3.68 -3.04 -9.47
CA VAL A 128 2.81 -2.90 -10.66
C VAL A 128 3.33 -1.82 -11.62
N ARG A 129 4.38 -1.09 -11.25
CA ARG A 129 4.95 -0.06 -12.11
C ARG A 129 5.56 -0.64 -13.39
N LEU A 130 5.24 0.05 -14.49
CA LEU A 130 5.71 -0.30 -15.83
C LEU A 130 7.03 0.37 -16.20
N ALA A 131 7.49 1.36 -15.43
CA ALA A 131 8.69 2.13 -15.72
C ALA A 131 9.67 2.15 -14.53
N PRO A 132 11.00 2.12 -14.77
CA PRO A 132 11.99 2.28 -13.73
C PRO A 132 11.83 3.62 -13.02
N LEU A 133 12.03 3.62 -11.70
CA LEU A 133 11.98 4.84 -10.88
C LEU A 133 13.20 5.71 -11.19
N PRO A 134 13.03 6.92 -11.75
CA PRO A 134 14.11 7.86 -11.76
C PRO A 134 14.52 8.18 -10.32
N ARG A 135 15.82 8.22 -10.02
CA ARG A 135 16.38 8.50 -8.70
C ARG A 135 16.21 9.97 -8.32
N THR A 136 15.01 10.46 -8.20
CA THR A 136 14.76 11.86 -7.84
C THR A 136 13.96 11.97 -6.54
N TRP A 137 14.46 12.75 -5.61
CA TRP A 137 13.76 13.09 -4.37
C TRP A 137 12.38 13.70 -4.62
N SER A 138 12.20 14.37 -5.77
CA SER A 138 10.92 14.90 -6.20
C SER A 138 9.84 13.82 -6.32
N GLN A 139 10.22 12.61 -6.69
CA GLN A 139 9.28 11.50 -6.84
C GLN A 139 8.77 10.99 -5.49
N LEU A 140 9.63 10.89 -4.48
CA LEU A 140 9.20 10.59 -3.12
C LEU A 140 8.21 11.66 -2.63
N GLY A 141 8.50 12.95 -2.90
CA GLY A 141 7.59 14.05 -2.58
C GLY A 141 6.21 13.87 -3.22
N TRP A 142 6.15 13.51 -4.51
CA TRP A 142 4.89 13.27 -5.20
C TRP A 142 4.13 12.05 -4.67
N MET A 143 4.83 10.98 -4.29
CA MET A 143 4.20 9.81 -3.67
C MET A 143 3.62 10.16 -2.29
N LEU A 144 4.32 10.98 -1.49
CA LEU A 144 3.80 11.47 -0.21
C LEU A 144 2.59 12.38 -0.38
N VAL A 145 2.60 13.27 -1.38
CA VAL A 145 1.44 14.09 -1.73
C VAL A 145 0.25 13.21 -2.14
N ALA A 146 0.48 12.23 -3.00
CA ALA A 146 -0.54 11.27 -3.42
C ALA A 146 -1.12 10.49 -2.23
N ALA A 147 -0.27 10.05 -1.32
CA ALA A 147 -0.67 9.38 -0.08
C ALA A 147 -1.50 10.29 0.83
N GLY A 148 -1.08 11.56 0.97
CA GLY A 148 -1.80 12.57 1.74
C GLY A 148 -3.19 12.85 1.17
N VAL A 149 -3.30 13.05 -0.15
CA VAL A 149 -4.58 13.28 -0.83
C VAL A 149 -5.53 12.08 -0.63
N ALA A 150 -5.03 10.85 -0.83
CA ALA A 150 -5.83 9.65 -0.62
C ALA A 150 -6.28 9.51 0.85
N LEU A 151 -5.41 9.84 1.81
CA LEU A 151 -5.73 9.80 3.24
C LEU A 151 -6.81 10.81 3.60
N VAL A 152 -6.72 12.06 3.11
CA VAL A 152 -7.72 13.11 3.36
C VAL A 152 -9.10 12.67 2.88
N TRP A 153 -9.21 12.16 1.66
CA TRP A 153 -10.49 11.68 1.14
C TRP A 153 -11.01 10.45 1.86
N ALA A 154 -10.12 9.53 2.27
CA ALA A 154 -10.52 8.37 3.06
C ALA A 154 -11.01 8.76 4.47
N LEU A 155 -10.40 9.76 5.11
CA LEU A 155 -10.85 10.32 6.38
C LEU A 155 -12.16 11.08 6.22
N ALA A 156 -12.31 11.89 5.17
CA ALA A 156 -13.56 12.60 4.85
C ALA A 156 -14.73 11.62 4.69
N LEU A 157 -14.55 10.54 3.91
CA LEU A 157 -15.57 9.49 3.81
C LEU A 157 -15.87 8.88 5.17
N ARG A 158 -14.84 8.62 5.95
CA ARG A 158 -15.03 8.06 7.29
C ARG A 158 -15.81 8.99 8.19
N CYS A 159 -15.56 10.30 8.17
CA CYS A 159 -16.35 11.30 8.91
C CYS A 159 -17.83 11.27 8.49
N LEU A 160 -18.09 11.14 7.20
CA LEU A 160 -19.45 11.06 6.67
C LEU A 160 -20.17 9.74 7.03
N THR A 161 -19.41 8.65 7.20
CA THR A 161 -19.95 7.31 7.45
C THR A 161 -20.00 6.91 8.92
N VAL A 162 -19.50 7.72 9.84
CA VAL A 162 -19.47 7.47 11.31
C VAL A 162 -20.85 7.29 11.92
N ALA A 163 -21.92 7.77 11.28
CA ALA A 163 -23.29 7.47 11.68
C ALA A 163 -23.65 5.97 11.57
N VAL A 164 -22.82 5.12 10.97
CA VAL A 164 -23.06 3.70 10.73
C VAL A 164 -22.05 2.86 11.51
N ARG A 165 -22.43 2.51 12.73
CA ARG A 165 -21.92 1.47 13.65
C ARG A 165 -20.46 1.03 13.55
N PRO A 166 -19.73 1.05 14.70
CA PRO A 166 -18.44 0.37 14.81
C PRO A 166 -18.63 -1.14 14.61
N ALA A 167 -17.83 -1.72 13.70
CA ALA A 167 -17.80 -3.16 13.55
C ALA A 167 -17.33 -3.80 14.87
N PRO A 168 -17.98 -4.87 15.35
CA PRO A 168 -17.55 -5.54 16.57
C PRO A 168 -16.10 -6.00 16.41
N SER A 169 -15.27 -5.65 17.39
CA SER A 169 -13.88 -6.09 17.44
C SER A 169 -13.87 -7.62 17.61
N ARG A 170 -13.59 -8.36 16.54
CA ARG A 170 -13.27 -9.78 16.68
C ARG A 170 -12.00 -9.89 17.53
N ARG A 171 -12.14 -10.56 18.69
CA ARG A 171 -11.00 -10.96 19.50
C ARG A 171 -10.00 -11.72 18.60
N PRO A 172 -8.69 -11.46 18.74
CA PRO A 172 -7.70 -12.25 18.03
C PRO A 172 -7.84 -13.71 18.46
N ALA A 173 -7.98 -14.61 17.49
CA ALA A 173 -7.96 -16.04 17.75
C ALA A 173 -6.59 -16.39 18.35
N ALA A 174 -6.60 -17.04 19.51
CA ALA A 174 -5.40 -17.52 20.17
C ALA A 174 -4.85 -18.72 19.37
N GLY A 175 -3.85 -18.49 18.57
CA GLY A 175 -3.11 -19.51 17.83
C GLY A 175 -1.91 -18.85 17.18
N LEU A 176 -0.78 -19.57 17.05
CA LEU A 176 0.36 -19.08 16.26
C LEU A 176 -0.18 -18.70 14.89
N PRO A 177 -0.16 -17.44 14.62
CA PRO A 177 -1.23 -16.91 13.84
C PRO A 177 -0.99 -17.24 12.40
N ALA A 178 -2.05 -17.57 11.72
CA ALA A 178 -2.12 -17.64 10.26
C ALA A 178 -1.36 -16.48 9.59
N SER A 179 -1.29 -15.32 10.24
CA SER A 179 -0.52 -14.15 9.82
C SER A 179 0.99 -14.38 9.77
N THR A 180 1.59 -15.15 10.69
CA THR A 180 3.04 -15.42 10.66
C THR A 180 3.37 -16.41 9.55
N ARG A 181 2.57 -17.46 9.38
CA ARG A 181 2.70 -18.38 8.23
C ARG A 181 2.56 -17.62 6.90
N MET A 182 1.55 -16.77 6.80
CA MET A 182 1.27 -16.00 5.60
C MET A 182 2.38 -14.98 5.30
N ALA A 183 2.97 -14.36 6.34
CA ALA A 183 4.09 -13.45 6.18
C ALA A 183 5.34 -14.18 5.67
N VAL A 184 5.66 -15.34 6.23
CA VAL A 184 6.79 -16.17 5.78
C VAL A 184 6.55 -16.66 4.35
N GLN A 185 5.37 -17.18 4.06
CA GLN A 185 5.03 -17.64 2.70
C GLN A 185 5.11 -16.50 1.68
N LEU A 186 4.62 -15.32 2.01
CA LEU A 186 4.70 -14.16 1.13
C LEU A 186 6.15 -13.72 0.93
N GLY A 187 6.93 -13.61 2.01
CA GLY A 187 8.33 -13.23 1.95
C GLY A 187 9.17 -14.20 1.13
N CYS A 188 9.06 -15.50 1.41
CA CYS A 188 9.77 -16.55 0.65
C CYS A 188 9.28 -16.61 -0.80
N GLY A 189 7.98 -16.52 -1.04
CA GLY A 189 7.39 -16.56 -2.37
C GLY A 189 7.83 -15.39 -3.25
N THR A 190 7.83 -14.17 -2.70
CA THR A 190 8.30 -12.98 -3.44
C THR A 190 9.80 -13.06 -3.70
N LEU A 191 10.59 -13.48 -2.73
CA LEU A 191 12.04 -13.65 -2.92
C LEU A 191 12.35 -14.71 -3.98
N ALA A 192 11.67 -15.86 -3.93
CA ALA A 192 11.80 -16.91 -4.94
C ALA A 192 11.39 -16.41 -6.34
N SER A 193 10.34 -15.59 -6.45
CA SER A 193 9.92 -15.00 -7.71
C SER A 193 10.97 -14.04 -8.29
N PHE A 194 11.61 -13.22 -7.45
CA PHE A 194 12.71 -12.37 -7.88
C PHE A 194 13.93 -13.16 -8.30
N ALA A 195 14.29 -14.22 -7.57
CA ALA A 195 15.38 -15.11 -7.93
C ALA A 195 15.10 -15.80 -9.28
N ALA A 196 13.90 -16.35 -9.46
CA ALA A 196 13.50 -16.97 -10.72
C ALA A 196 13.51 -15.98 -11.89
N ALA A 197 13.07 -14.73 -11.68
CA ALA A 197 13.11 -13.69 -12.70
C ALA A 197 14.55 -13.35 -13.12
N GLN A 198 15.51 -13.37 -12.19
CA GLN A 198 16.93 -13.16 -12.53
C GLN A 198 17.52 -14.31 -13.36
N TRP A 199 17.04 -15.56 -13.14
CA TRP A 199 17.49 -16.72 -13.92
C TRP A 199 16.86 -16.78 -15.31
N LEU A 200 15.70 -16.17 -15.49
CA LEU A 200 14.96 -16.12 -16.76
C LEU A 200 15.29 -14.86 -17.59
N ASP A 201 16.15 -13.99 -17.08
CA ASP A 201 16.58 -12.77 -17.80
C ASP A 201 17.41 -13.19 -19.02
N PRO A 202 16.98 -12.88 -20.27
CA PRO A 202 17.65 -13.35 -21.47
C PRO A 202 19.09 -12.83 -21.62
N ASP A 203 19.46 -11.77 -20.91
CA ASP A 203 20.81 -11.20 -20.92
C ASP A 203 21.85 -12.10 -20.21
N HIS A 204 21.43 -13.17 -19.52
CA HIS A 204 22.33 -14.18 -18.95
C HIS A 204 22.52 -15.41 -19.84
N LEU A 205 21.83 -15.47 -20.99
CA LEU A 205 21.91 -16.59 -21.93
C LEU A 205 22.78 -16.27 -23.17
N VAL A 206 23.44 -15.12 -23.17
CA VAL A 206 24.47 -14.70 -24.14
C VAL A 206 25.79 -14.53 -23.40
#